data_99c9de356d9dd108788bce673e55251f
#
_entry.id   99c9de356d9dd108788bce673e55251f
#
_cell.length_a   1.000
_cell.length_b   1.000
_cell.length_c   1.000
_cell.angle_alpha   90.00
_cell.angle_beta   90.00
_cell.angle_gamma   90.00
#
_symmetry.space_group_name_H-M   'P 1'
#
loop_
_entity.id
_entity.type
_entity.pdbx_description
1 polymer ?
#
loop_
_entity_poly.entity_id
_entity_poly.type
_entity_poly.pdbx_seq_one_letter_code
_entity_poly.pdbx_strand_id
1 'polypeptide(L)'
;MYGAQVADDENDDNIFYPFASKIEWEIARWAKLRGSTSTAFTDLLSIDGVSERLGLSFKNANELNKLIDHELPTGRPKFKREQVIVAGEAFDVYYRDIIECVKSLYGDPDFAQYLTFAPERHYADDDETVRLFHDMHTGKWWWDTQKKLDAQLPGGTIVPIIISSDKTQVTMFRNKTAYPVYLTIGNIPKELRRKPSSGSHILLAYLPTSRLEHISNQASRRRAIANLYHACLRRVLAPLKSAGSEGISMCSGDGAHRRCHPLFASFVGDYPEQLLTTGVKFGECPKCDVEAKDTGSNTTPFHLRNLNEVLDALAAFDNGNLAFVRACAAAGIKPIIHPFWEDLPFANIFRAITPDVLHQLYQGLIKHLLAWLSEACGAAEIDARCRRLPPNHHIRLFTKGITCLSRVSGTEHAQICRFILGIIIDIRLPNNLHSGRLLRAVRGLLDFLYLAQYPCHSSETLHSLDEALDLFHENKDIFIQLGIRNNFNLPKLHAARHYHLMIMLFGTTDNYNTEYTERLHIDLAKDAYRTTNHKDEFVQMTRWLERKEKILRHQKYVGWCLAGGLQFEPYHSRPPDMTFRREQVMTKHPTAKAVS
;
A
#
# COMPACT_ATOMS: atom_id res chain seq x y z
N MET A 1 15.36 5.57 -25.99
CA MET A 1 15.69 4.19 -25.52
C MET A 1 14.71 3.13 -25.99
N TYR A 2 13.40 3.20 -25.68
CA TYR A 2 12.45 2.14 -26.10
C TYR A 2 12.32 2.06 -27.63
N GLY A 3 12.16 3.19 -28.32
CA GLY A 3 12.10 3.26 -29.78
C GLY A 3 13.32 2.65 -30.45
N ALA A 4 14.53 2.92 -29.94
CA ALA A 4 15.77 2.31 -30.47
C ALA A 4 15.87 0.80 -30.21
N GLN A 5 15.09 0.22 -29.30
CA GLN A 5 15.03 -1.22 -29.07
C GLN A 5 13.96 -1.91 -29.93
N VAL A 6 13.01 -1.14 -30.45
CA VAL A 6 11.88 -1.63 -31.26
C VAL A 6 12.04 -1.26 -32.73
N ALA A 7 12.93 -0.31 -33.08
CA ALA A 7 13.19 0.04 -34.48
C ALA A 7 13.81 -1.15 -35.22
N ASP A 8 13.20 -1.50 -36.35
CA ASP A 8 13.76 -2.42 -37.33
C ASP A 8 14.55 -1.59 -38.34
N ASP A 9 15.83 -1.91 -38.55
CA ASP A 9 16.69 -1.19 -39.50
C ASP A 9 16.14 -1.21 -40.95
N GLU A 10 15.21 -2.13 -41.26
CA GLU A 10 14.61 -2.30 -42.59
C GLU A 10 13.21 -1.62 -42.74
N ASN A 11 12.56 -1.15 -41.65
CA ASN A 11 11.16 -0.71 -41.71
C ASN A 11 10.88 0.52 -40.81
N ASP A 12 11.56 1.62 -41.07
CA ASP A 12 11.57 2.85 -40.24
C ASP A 12 10.19 3.53 -40.08
N ASP A 13 9.21 3.19 -40.94
CA ASP A 13 7.89 3.82 -40.97
C ASP A 13 6.80 3.10 -40.18
N ASN A 14 7.03 1.86 -39.70
CA ASN A 14 6.01 1.11 -38.98
C ASN A 14 6.04 1.34 -37.46
N ILE A 15 5.32 2.33 -36.99
CA ILE A 15 5.20 2.64 -35.56
C ILE A 15 4.59 1.51 -34.70
N PHE A 16 3.97 0.51 -35.35
CA PHE A 16 3.34 -0.64 -34.66
C PHE A 16 4.28 -1.85 -34.55
N TYR A 17 5.50 -1.77 -35.14
CA TYR A 17 6.46 -2.86 -35.06
C TYR A 17 6.63 -3.39 -33.62
N PRO A 18 6.62 -4.71 -33.39
CA PRO A 18 6.79 -5.82 -34.34
C PRO A 18 5.47 -6.33 -34.97
N PHE A 19 4.38 -5.64 -34.80
CA PHE A 19 3.12 -5.98 -35.46
C PHE A 19 3.12 -5.40 -36.88
N ALA A 20 2.65 -6.20 -37.84
CA ALA A 20 2.67 -5.83 -39.24
C ALA A 20 1.78 -4.62 -39.58
N SER A 21 0.74 -4.36 -38.78
CA SER A 21 -0.22 -3.29 -39.01
C SER A 21 -0.89 -2.77 -37.74
N LYS A 22 -1.57 -1.63 -37.85
CA LYS A 22 -2.42 -1.09 -36.78
C LYS A 22 -3.50 -2.09 -36.34
N ILE A 23 -4.12 -2.80 -37.28
CA ILE A 23 -5.18 -3.78 -36.99
C ILE A 23 -4.60 -4.93 -36.17
N GLU A 24 -3.45 -5.46 -36.58
CA GLU A 24 -2.77 -6.53 -35.86
C GLU A 24 -2.41 -6.10 -34.46
N TRP A 25 -1.84 -4.90 -34.29
CA TRP A 25 -1.54 -4.33 -32.97
C TRP A 25 -2.80 -4.21 -32.10
N GLU A 26 -3.89 -3.67 -32.62
CA GLU A 26 -5.12 -3.47 -31.87
C GLU A 26 -5.73 -4.82 -31.42
N ILE A 27 -5.69 -5.83 -32.27
CA ILE A 27 -6.11 -7.21 -31.95
C ILE A 27 -5.21 -7.82 -30.87
N ALA A 28 -3.91 -7.72 -31.01
CA ALA A 28 -2.96 -8.21 -30.01
C ALA A 28 -3.17 -7.53 -28.65
N ARG A 29 -3.32 -6.21 -28.63
CA ARG A 29 -3.62 -5.41 -27.45
C ARG A 29 -4.93 -5.84 -26.80
N TRP A 30 -5.99 -5.95 -27.59
CA TRP A 30 -7.30 -6.40 -27.10
C TRP A 30 -7.19 -7.80 -26.50
N ALA A 31 -6.59 -8.75 -27.21
CA ALA A 31 -6.44 -10.13 -26.75
C ALA A 31 -5.72 -10.25 -25.40
N LYS A 32 -4.74 -9.37 -25.11
CA LYS A 32 -3.94 -9.40 -23.87
C LYS A 32 -4.53 -8.58 -22.73
N LEU A 33 -5.26 -7.51 -23.03
CA LEU A 33 -5.79 -6.60 -21.99
C LEU A 33 -7.25 -6.82 -21.68
N ARG A 34 -8.05 -7.26 -22.65
CA ARG A 34 -9.52 -7.35 -22.55
C ARG A 34 -10.11 -8.65 -23.09
N GLY A 35 -9.32 -9.40 -23.87
CA GLY A 35 -9.79 -10.57 -24.59
C GLY A 35 -10.22 -11.73 -23.69
N SER A 36 -10.86 -12.70 -24.35
CA SER A 36 -11.27 -13.98 -23.78
C SER A 36 -10.06 -14.88 -23.48
N THR A 37 -10.30 -16.12 -23.06
CA THR A 37 -9.23 -17.10 -22.80
C THR A 37 -8.38 -17.35 -24.05
N SER A 38 -7.14 -17.81 -23.87
CA SER A 38 -6.24 -18.16 -24.99
C SER A 38 -6.85 -19.19 -25.94
N THR A 39 -7.66 -20.12 -25.42
CA THR A 39 -8.39 -21.11 -26.23
C THR A 39 -9.44 -20.42 -27.10
N ALA A 40 -10.34 -19.62 -26.51
CA ALA A 40 -11.39 -18.93 -27.27
C ALA A 40 -10.79 -17.94 -28.31
N PHE A 41 -9.65 -17.32 -28.01
CA PHE A 41 -8.95 -16.49 -28.98
C PHE A 41 -8.36 -17.33 -30.13
N THR A 42 -7.77 -18.49 -29.83
CA THR A 42 -7.31 -19.42 -30.86
C THR A 42 -8.45 -19.95 -31.72
N ASP A 43 -9.58 -20.30 -31.11
CA ASP A 43 -10.78 -20.75 -31.81
C ASP A 43 -11.29 -19.67 -32.78
N LEU A 44 -11.31 -18.40 -32.35
CA LEU A 44 -11.66 -17.27 -33.22
C LEU A 44 -10.71 -17.16 -34.43
N LEU A 45 -9.40 -17.28 -34.21
CA LEU A 45 -8.40 -17.18 -35.27
C LEU A 45 -8.41 -18.40 -36.21
N SER A 46 -8.96 -19.54 -35.77
CA SER A 46 -9.11 -20.75 -36.60
C SER A 46 -10.30 -20.72 -37.55
N ILE A 47 -11.18 -19.71 -37.43
CA ILE A 47 -12.27 -19.52 -38.39
C ILE A 47 -11.67 -19.14 -39.75
N ASP A 48 -12.12 -19.85 -40.79
CA ASP A 48 -11.61 -19.69 -42.15
C ASP A 48 -11.72 -18.23 -42.64
N GLY A 49 -10.62 -17.70 -43.12
CA GLY A 49 -10.49 -16.35 -43.64
C GLY A 49 -10.37 -15.25 -42.56
N VAL A 50 -10.42 -15.54 -41.26
CA VAL A 50 -10.30 -14.49 -40.22
C VAL A 50 -8.86 -13.95 -40.18
N SER A 51 -7.85 -14.81 -40.01
CA SER A 51 -6.46 -14.39 -39.94
C SER A 51 -5.97 -13.72 -41.21
N GLU A 52 -6.35 -14.27 -42.38
CA GLU A 52 -5.97 -13.75 -43.70
C GLU A 52 -6.59 -12.38 -43.98
N ARG A 53 -7.91 -12.21 -43.72
CA ARG A 53 -8.61 -10.94 -43.99
C ARG A 53 -8.16 -9.82 -43.05
N LEU A 54 -7.72 -10.17 -41.83
CA LEU A 54 -7.19 -9.21 -40.88
C LEU A 54 -5.69 -8.96 -41.05
N GLY A 55 -5.00 -9.72 -41.93
CA GLY A 55 -3.57 -9.57 -42.20
C GLY A 55 -2.70 -9.87 -40.98
N LEU A 56 -3.07 -10.90 -40.19
CA LEU A 56 -2.34 -11.23 -38.97
C LEU A 56 -1.13 -12.12 -39.26
N SER A 57 0.02 -11.80 -38.66
CA SER A 57 1.24 -12.60 -38.73
C SER A 57 1.20 -13.85 -37.83
N PHE A 58 0.23 -13.93 -36.91
CA PHE A 58 0.03 -15.05 -35.99
C PHE A 58 -1.32 -15.73 -36.21
N LYS A 59 -1.34 -17.06 -36.07
CA LYS A 59 -2.52 -17.93 -36.31
C LYS A 59 -3.20 -18.39 -35.02
N ASN A 60 -2.60 -18.19 -33.88
CA ASN A 60 -3.10 -18.63 -32.58
C ASN A 60 -2.48 -17.84 -31.43
N ALA A 61 -3.04 -18.04 -30.22
CA ALA A 61 -2.57 -17.36 -29.01
C ALA A 61 -1.10 -17.65 -28.66
N ASN A 62 -0.57 -18.82 -29.03
CA ASN A 62 0.83 -19.18 -28.72
C ASN A 62 1.81 -18.45 -29.62
N GLU A 63 1.49 -18.27 -30.89
CA GLU A 63 2.30 -17.48 -31.82
C GLU A 63 2.31 -16.02 -31.43
N LEU A 64 1.16 -15.43 -31.09
CA LEU A 64 1.08 -14.09 -30.52
C LEU A 64 1.93 -13.98 -29.24
N ASN A 65 1.89 -14.99 -28.36
CA ASN A 65 2.72 -14.99 -27.16
C ASN A 65 4.21 -14.99 -27.48
N LYS A 66 4.64 -15.78 -28.48
CA LYS A 66 6.04 -15.81 -28.93
C LYS A 66 6.48 -14.45 -29.46
N LEU A 67 5.66 -13.82 -30.32
CA LEU A 67 5.92 -12.48 -30.84
C LEU A 67 6.13 -11.48 -29.69
N ILE A 68 5.23 -11.43 -28.70
CA ILE A 68 5.34 -10.56 -27.54
C ILE A 68 6.59 -10.88 -26.71
N ASP A 69 6.88 -12.16 -26.47
CA ASP A 69 7.98 -12.58 -25.59
C ASP A 69 9.35 -12.25 -26.19
N HIS A 70 9.51 -12.37 -27.51
CA HIS A 70 10.79 -12.21 -28.21
C HIS A 70 11.03 -10.79 -28.70
N GLU A 71 10.02 -10.17 -29.31
CA GLU A 71 10.21 -8.90 -30.01
C GLU A 71 9.93 -7.65 -29.15
N LEU A 72 8.99 -7.74 -28.19
CA LEU A 72 8.73 -6.59 -27.34
C LEU A 72 9.71 -6.49 -26.17
N PRO A 73 10.39 -5.33 -26.00
CA PRO A 73 11.31 -5.13 -24.89
C PRO A 73 10.56 -5.07 -23.55
N THR A 74 11.22 -5.57 -22.50
CA THR A 74 10.68 -5.50 -21.14
C THR A 74 10.83 -4.11 -20.57
N GLY A 75 9.77 -3.57 -19.99
CA GLY A 75 9.82 -2.31 -19.25
C GLY A 75 10.12 -2.49 -17.76
N ARG A 76 9.93 -3.70 -17.28
CA ARG A 76 10.16 -4.12 -15.91
C ARG A 76 10.97 -5.40 -15.88
N PRO A 77 11.77 -5.68 -14.83
CA PRO A 77 12.55 -6.90 -14.73
C PRO A 77 11.65 -8.13 -14.74
N LYS A 78 12.13 -9.21 -15.34
CA LYS A 78 11.43 -10.50 -15.36
C LYS A 78 11.41 -11.12 -13.96
N PHE A 79 10.37 -11.94 -13.70
CA PHE A 79 10.31 -12.72 -12.48
C PHE A 79 11.38 -13.84 -12.50
N LYS A 80 12.01 -14.03 -11.34
CA LYS A 80 12.87 -15.17 -11.02
C LYS A 80 12.11 -16.09 -10.08
N ARG A 81 12.35 -17.40 -10.19
CA ARG A 81 11.90 -18.41 -9.24
C ARG A 81 13.11 -18.89 -8.46
N GLU A 82 13.06 -18.79 -7.14
CA GLU A 82 14.07 -19.32 -6.24
C GLU A 82 13.44 -20.08 -5.09
N GLN A 83 14.21 -20.98 -4.47
CA GLN A 83 13.78 -21.72 -3.30
C GLN A 83 14.38 -21.15 -2.04
N VAL A 84 13.53 -20.96 -1.04
CA VAL A 84 13.92 -20.59 0.33
C VAL A 84 13.69 -21.79 1.23
N ILE A 85 14.70 -22.18 1.99
CA ILE A 85 14.62 -23.33 2.90
C ILE A 85 14.30 -22.85 4.31
N VAL A 86 13.20 -23.33 4.89
CA VAL A 86 12.80 -23.02 6.25
C VAL A 86 12.29 -24.31 6.91
N ALA A 87 12.76 -24.59 8.12
CA ALA A 87 12.42 -25.80 8.87
C ALA A 87 12.68 -27.12 8.09
N GLY A 88 13.70 -27.13 7.22
CA GLY A 88 14.04 -28.28 6.39
C GLY A 88 13.23 -28.47 5.12
N GLU A 89 12.30 -27.57 4.82
CA GLU A 89 11.47 -27.60 3.62
C GLU A 89 11.83 -26.47 2.66
N ALA A 90 11.72 -26.73 1.36
CA ALA A 90 11.96 -25.76 0.29
C ALA A 90 10.63 -25.14 -0.18
N PHE A 91 10.60 -23.82 -0.26
CA PHE A 91 9.45 -23.04 -0.69
C PHE A 91 9.81 -22.15 -1.86
N ASP A 92 9.02 -22.18 -2.92
CA ASP A 92 9.23 -21.32 -4.07
C ASP A 92 8.80 -19.88 -3.78
N VAL A 93 9.69 -18.94 -4.07
CA VAL A 93 9.39 -17.51 -4.13
C VAL A 93 9.58 -17.02 -5.57
N TYR A 94 8.60 -16.30 -6.07
CA TYR A 94 8.64 -15.66 -7.39
C TYR A 94 8.85 -14.18 -7.19
N TYR A 95 9.97 -13.62 -7.62
CA TYR A 95 10.28 -12.22 -7.36
C TYR A 95 11.09 -11.57 -8.49
N ARG A 96 11.10 -10.25 -8.49
CA ARG A 96 11.89 -9.41 -9.39
C ARG A 96 13.08 -8.81 -8.66
N ASP A 97 14.11 -8.48 -9.40
CA ASP A 97 15.22 -7.70 -8.87
C ASP A 97 14.71 -6.34 -8.42
N ILE A 98 14.85 -6.05 -7.11
CA ILE A 98 14.30 -4.82 -6.53
C ILE A 98 15.00 -3.57 -7.06
N ILE A 99 16.31 -3.62 -7.30
CA ILE A 99 17.07 -2.47 -7.81
C ILE A 99 16.61 -2.12 -9.21
N GLU A 100 16.44 -3.12 -10.07
CA GLU A 100 15.94 -2.92 -11.42
C GLU A 100 14.46 -2.45 -11.42
N CYS A 101 13.65 -2.90 -10.45
CA CYS A 101 12.31 -2.37 -10.25
C CYS A 101 12.33 -0.88 -9.85
N VAL A 102 13.20 -0.50 -8.93
CA VAL A 102 13.38 0.91 -8.52
C VAL A 102 13.85 1.76 -9.69
N LYS A 103 14.86 1.29 -10.44
CA LYS A 103 15.34 1.97 -11.66
C LYS A 103 14.22 2.16 -12.68
N SER A 104 13.35 1.16 -12.84
CA SER A 104 12.25 1.24 -13.81
C SER A 104 11.18 2.27 -13.43
N LEU A 105 10.95 2.53 -12.13
CA LEU A 105 10.07 3.58 -11.65
C LEU A 105 10.73 4.96 -11.71
N TYR A 106 11.98 5.03 -11.29
CA TYR A 106 12.75 6.26 -11.23
C TYR A 106 13.08 6.82 -12.63
N GLY A 107 13.32 5.93 -13.59
CA GLY A 107 13.62 6.27 -14.98
C GLY A 107 12.40 6.29 -15.91
N ASP A 108 11.17 6.13 -15.39
CA ASP A 108 9.97 6.17 -16.23
C ASP A 108 9.69 7.61 -16.69
N PRO A 109 9.67 7.89 -18.01
CA PRO A 109 9.39 9.23 -18.52
C PRO A 109 8.05 9.82 -18.06
N ASP A 110 7.04 9.00 -17.80
CA ASP A 110 5.73 9.46 -17.33
C ASP A 110 5.81 10.12 -15.95
N PHE A 111 6.85 9.80 -15.18
CA PHE A 111 7.06 10.39 -13.85
C PHE A 111 8.11 11.49 -13.82
N ALA A 112 8.86 11.69 -14.92
CA ALA A 112 10.03 12.58 -14.98
C ALA A 112 9.78 13.96 -14.37
N GLN A 113 8.68 14.60 -14.76
CA GLN A 113 8.30 15.95 -14.31
C GLN A 113 7.75 16.02 -12.88
N TYR A 114 7.43 14.87 -12.28
CA TYR A 114 6.79 14.80 -10.96
C TYR A 114 7.74 14.33 -9.86
N LEU A 115 8.90 13.77 -10.23
CA LEU A 115 9.83 13.21 -9.25
C LEU A 115 10.39 14.29 -8.34
N THR A 116 10.33 14.00 -7.04
CA THR A 116 10.99 14.80 -6.01
C THR A 116 12.31 14.13 -5.62
N PHE A 117 13.41 14.88 -5.61
CA PHE A 117 14.77 14.35 -5.39
C PHE A 117 15.37 14.69 -4.03
N ALA A 118 14.73 15.60 -3.31
CA ALA A 118 15.19 16.05 -1.98
C ALA A 118 13.99 16.27 -1.05
N PRO A 119 14.19 16.19 0.28
CA PRO A 119 13.17 16.57 1.23
C PRO A 119 12.99 18.08 1.26
N GLU A 120 11.76 18.52 1.51
CA GLU A 120 11.40 19.94 1.57
C GLU A 120 10.67 20.26 2.87
N ARG A 121 10.75 21.52 3.31
CA ARG A 121 9.93 22.04 4.38
C ARG A 121 8.93 23.03 3.80
N HIS A 122 7.65 22.78 4.05
CA HIS A 122 6.57 23.63 3.61
C HIS A 122 5.92 24.31 4.81
N TYR A 123 5.55 25.57 4.66
CA TYR A 123 4.93 26.37 5.71
C TYR A 123 3.68 27.04 5.16
N ALA A 124 2.71 27.29 6.03
CA ALA A 124 1.47 27.99 5.68
C ALA A 124 1.60 29.50 5.74
N ASP A 125 2.63 29.99 6.42
CA ASP A 125 2.89 31.41 6.71
C ASP A 125 4.30 31.81 6.28
N ASP A 126 4.45 33.12 6.05
CA ASP A 126 5.73 33.71 5.66
C ASP A 126 6.77 33.72 6.78
N ASP A 127 6.34 33.65 8.03
CA ASP A 127 7.21 33.61 9.23
C ASP A 127 7.72 32.20 9.54
N GLU A 128 7.36 31.19 8.72
CA GLU A 128 7.75 29.78 8.84
C GLU A 128 7.38 29.15 10.21
N THR A 129 6.24 29.57 10.79
CA THR A 129 5.78 29.10 12.10
C THR A 129 4.86 27.90 11.99
N VAL A 130 4.02 27.82 10.94
CA VAL A 130 3.01 26.77 10.75
C VAL A 130 3.49 25.76 9.71
N ARG A 131 4.13 24.68 10.16
CA ARG A 131 4.65 23.61 9.32
C ARG A 131 3.53 22.82 8.63
N LEU A 132 3.71 22.51 7.34
CA LEU A 132 2.79 21.68 6.56
C LEU A 132 3.38 20.29 6.27
N PHE A 133 2.51 19.28 6.34
CA PHE A 133 2.82 17.89 6.02
C PHE A 133 1.78 17.38 5.02
N HIS A 134 2.20 16.96 3.83
CA HIS A 134 1.27 16.46 2.82
C HIS A 134 1.81 15.26 2.03
N ASP A 135 3.01 15.32 1.47
CA ASP A 135 3.60 14.20 0.75
C ASP A 135 4.88 13.73 1.48
N MET A 136 5.44 12.63 1.03
CA MET A 136 6.55 11.97 1.72
C MET A 136 7.78 12.86 1.85
N HIS A 137 8.07 13.69 0.85
CA HIS A 137 9.20 14.61 0.86
C HIS A 137 9.05 15.75 1.87
N THR A 138 7.82 16.05 2.32
CA THR A 138 7.57 17.05 3.37
C THR A 138 7.68 16.46 4.78
N GLY A 139 7.81 15.14 4.91
CA GLY A 139 7.90 14.42 6.17
C GLY A 139 9.29 14.51 6.81
N LYS A 140 9.30 14.42 8.16
CA LYS A 140 10.53 14.45 8.94
C LYS A 140 11.45 13.26 8.67
N TRP A 141 10.90 12.09 8.29
CA TRP A 141 11.70 10.89 8.03
C TRP A 141 12.75 11.13 6.94
N TRP A 142 12.31 11.69 5.79
CA TRP A 142 13.24 11.95 4.68
C TRP A 142 14.26 13.02 5.03
N TRP A 143 13.80 14.10 5.66
CA TRP A 143 14.68 15.18 6.13
C TRP A 143 15.76 14.68 7.09
N ASP A 144 15.38 13.91 8.12
CA ASP A 144 16.32 13.41 9.13
C ASP A 144 17.27 12.36 8.56
N THR A 145 16.77 11.53 7.62
CA THR A 145 17.59 10.50 6.95
C THR A 145 18.57 11.15 5.98
N GLN A 146 18.16 12.19 5.24
CA GLN A 146 19.03 12.94 4.35
C GLN A 146 20.20 13.58 5.13
N LYS A 147 19.94 14.19 6.27
CA LYS A 147 21.00 14.73 7.13
C LYS A 147 22.01 13.68 7.57
N LYS A 148 21.54 12.49 7.93
CA LYS A 148 22.43 11.37 8.33
C LYS A 148 23.24 10.86 7.15
N LEU A 149 22.62 10.76 5.97
CA LEU A 149 23.30 10.35 4.74
C LEU A 149 24.36 11.38 4.33
N ASP A 150 24.03 12.66 4.32
CA ASP A 150 24.94 13.74 3.93
C ASP A 150 26.14 13.87 4.86
N ALA A 151 25.98 13.52 6.16
CA ALA A 151 27.08 13.45 7.10
C ALA A 151 28.08 12.30 6.79
N GLN A 152 27.64 11.25 6.10
CA GLN A 152 28.46 10.11 5.71
C GLN A 152 28.94 10.22 4.25
N LEU A 153 28.03 10.54 3.35
CA LEU A 153 28.21 10.57 1.90
C LEU A 153 27.48 11.77 1.29
N PRO A 154 28.09 12.97 1.28
CA PRO A 154 27.45 14.18 0.78
C PRO A 154 26.97 14.07 -0.67
N GLY A 155 25.82 14.67 -0.97
CA GLY A 155 25.26 14.78 -2.33
C GLY A 155 24.58 13.50 -2.83
N GLY A 156 24.23 12.58 -1.95
CA GLY A 156 23.41 11.41 -2.28
C GLY A 156 21.91 11.75 -2.33
N THR A 157 21.22 11.19 -3.30
CA THR A 157 19.75 11.32 -3.43
C THR A 157 19.08 10.11 -2.79
N ILE A 158 18.21 10.33 -1.80
CA ILE A 158 17.44 9.25 -1.20
C ILE A 158 16.30 8.85 -2.13
N VAL A 159 16.11 7.55 -2.30
CA VAL A 159 14.93 6.95 -2.94
C VAL A 159 14.16 6.19 -1.86
N PRO A 160 13.10 6.78 -1.27
CA PRO A 160 12.32 6.13 -0.23
C PRO A 160 11.56 4.92 -0.79
N ILE A 161 11.89 3.74 -0.30
CA ILE A 161 11.25 2.49 -0.69
C ILE A 161 10.04 2.23 0.19
N ILE A 162 8.87 2.09 -0.42
CA ILE A 162 7.61 1.75 0.23
C ILE A 162 7.24 0.34 -0.20
N ILE A 163 7.15 -0.56 0.77
CA ILE A 163 6.75 -1.95 0.56
C ILE A 163 5.38 -2.17 1.16
N SER A 164 4.54 -2.92 0.46
CA SER A 164 3.30 -3.43 1.03
C SER A 164 3.13 -4.90 0.73
N SER A 165 2.56 -5.64 1.66
CA SER A 165 2.12 -7.01 1.44
C SER A 165 0.78 -7.25 2.10
N ASP A 166 -0.01 -8.11 1.48
CA ASP A 166 -1.24 -8.63 2.05
C ASP A 166 -1.62 -9.94 1.35
N LYS A 167 -2.09 -10.90 2.13
CA LYS A 167 -2.51 -12.20 1.63
C LYS A 167 -3.94 -12.15 1.15
N THR A 168 -4.16 -12.33 -0.16
CA THR A 168 -5.49 -12.24 -0.76
C THR A 168 -6.02 -13.58 -1.25
N GLN A 169 -7.33 -13.79 -1.12
CA GLN A 169 -8.01 -14.94 -1.69
C GLN A 169 -8.25 -14.72 -3.20
N VAL A 170 -7.74 -15.62 -4.04
CA VAL A 170 -7.84 -15.49 -5.51
C VAL A 170 -9.08 -16.21 -6.09
N THR A 171 -9.65 -17.16 -5.36
CA THR A 171 -10.90 -17.84 -5.73
C THR A 171 -11.71 -18.22 -4.50
N MET A 172 -13.03 -18.24 -4.65
CA MET A 172 -13.95 -18.73 -3.61
C MET A 172 -13.84 -20.24 -3.42
N PHE A 173 -13.36 -20.97 -4.42
CA PHE A 173 -13.22 -22.42 -4.39
C PHE A 173 -11.83 -22.84 -3.89
N ARG A 174 -11.76 -23.90 -3.09
CA ARG A 174 -10.51 -24.51 -2.58
C ARG A 174 -9.61 -23.60 -1.75
N ASN A 175 -10.10 -22.48 -1.23
CA ASN A 175 -9.33 -21.54 -0.37
C ASN A 175 -7.94 -21.17 -0.94
N LYS A 176 -7.81 -21.07 -2.27
CA LYS A 176 -6.56 -20.66 -2.91
C LYS A 176 -6.29 -19.19 -2.62
N THR A 177 -5.05 -18.91 -2.28
CA THR A 177 -4.58 -17.56 -1.92
C THR A 177 -3.32 -17.23 -2.70
N ALA A 178 -3.12 -15.94 -2.97
CA ALA A 178 -1.83 -15.38 -3.37
C ALA A 178 -1.31 -14.46 -2.27
N TYR A 179 0.00 -14.28 -2.23
CA TYR A 179 0.63 -13.40 -1.26
C TYR A 179 1.55 -12.42 -1.99
N PRO A 180 0.97 -11.40 -2.64
CA PRO A 180 1.74 -10.42 -3.38
C PRO A 180 2.47 -9.45 -2.45
N VAL A 181 3.64 -9.02 -2.89
CA VAL A 181 4.42 -7.91 -2.33
C VAL A 181 4.52 -6.82 -3.39
N TYR A 182 4.12 -5.62 -3.03
CA TYR A 182 4.17 -4.46 -3.93
C TYR A 182 5.26 -3.49 -3.51
N LEU A 183 5.84 -2.84 -4.51
CA LEU A 183 6.87 -1.82 -4.39
C LEU A 183 6.39 -0.52 -5.03
N THR A 184 6.62 0.59 -4.37
CA THR A 184 6.62 1.93 -4.97
C THR A 184 7.73 2.78 -4.35
N ILE A 185 7.99 3.97 -4.93
CA ILE A 185 9.01 4.90 -4.42
C ILE A 185 8.38 6.22 -3.99
N GLY A 186 8.86 6.76 -2.87
CA GLY A 186 8.35 8.01 -2.30
C GLY A 186 8.67 9.26 -3.09
N ASN A 187 9.55 9.17 -4.11
CA ASN A 187 9.84 10.24 -5.05
C ASN A 187 8.66 10.57 -5.97
N ILE A 188 7.77 9.61 -6.22
CA ILE A 188 6.55 9.81 -7.00
C ILE A 188 5.49 10.41 -6.08
N PRO A 189 4.83 11.52 -6.45
CA PRO A 189 3.77 12.12 -5.65
C PRO A 189 2.63 11.16 -5.33
N LYS A 190 2.04 11.31 -4.15
CA LYS A 190 0.93 10.46 -3.69
C LYS A 190 -0.27 10.47 -4.62
N GLU A 191 -0.56 11.58 -5.30
CA GLU A 191 -1.66 11.72 -6.27
C GLU A 191 -1.49 10.80 -7.47
N LEU A 192 -0.25 10.47 -7.86
CA LEU A 192 0.04 9.47 -8.89
C LEU A 192 0.06 8.06 -8.29
N ARG A 193 0.68 7.89 -7.11
CA ARG A 193 0.78 6.57 -6.45
C ARG A 193 -0.58 5.97 -6.14
N ARG A 194 -1.57 6.76 -5.75
CA ARG A 194 -2.94 6.29 -5.48
C ARG A 194 -3.78 5.92 -6.71
N LYS A 195 -3.30 6.22 -7.93
CA LYS A 195 -4.00 5.85 -9.17
C LYS A 195 -3.48 4.50 -9.69
N PRO A 196 -4.25 3.39 -9.63
CA PRO A 196 -3.78 2.09 -10.12
C PRO A 196 -3.34 2.10 -11.58
N SER A 197 -3.96 2.96 -12.41
CA SER A 197 -3.65 3.11 -13.82
C SER A 197 -2.32 3.84 -14.10
N SER A 198 -1.73 4.52 -13.11
CA SER A 198 -0.45 5.23 -13.30
C SER A 198 0.73 4.29 -13.53
N GLY A 199 0.63 3.04 -13.05
CA GLY A 199 1.75 2.10 -13.08
C GLY A 199 2.85 2.40 -12.06
N SER A 200 2.60 3.27 -11.09
CA SER A 200 3.55 3.66 -10.02
C SER A 200 3.84 2.57 -8.99
N HIS A 201 3.10 1.47 -9.01
CA HIS A 201 3.34 0.30 -8.19
C HIS A 201 3.79 -0.89 -9.04
N ILE A 202 4.75 -1.62 -8.54
CA ILE A 202 5.25 -2.86 -9.16
C ILE A 202 4.93 -4.04 -8.25
N LEU A 203 4.39 -5.11 -8.83
CA LEU A 203 4.37 -6.40 -8.14
C LEU A 203 5.81 -6.93 -8.07
N LEU A 204 6.40 -6.83 -6.88
CA LEU A 204 7.78 -7.22 -6.62
C LEU A 204 7.93 -8.73 -6.45
N ALA A 205 7.00 -9.35 -5.71
CA ALA A 205 7.08 -10.78 -5.44
C ALA A 205 5.70 -11.42 -5.19
N TYR A 206 5.65 -12.76 -5.37
CA TYR A 206 4.67 -13.63 -4.74
C TYR A 206 5.39 -14.49 -3.70
N LEU A 207 4.98 -14.36 -2.45
CA LEU A 207 5.48 -15.19 -1.35
C LEU A 207 4.73 -16.53 -1.28
N PRO A 208 5.35 -17.57 -0.71
CA PRO A 208 4.70 -18.86 -0.49
C PRO A 208 3.47 -18.73 0.41
N THR A 209 2.40 -19.47 0.07
CA THR A 209 1.14 -19.45 0.83
C THR A 209 0.93 -20.71 1.66
N SER A 210 1.98 -21.50 1.90
CA SER A 210 1.91 -22.72 2.71
C SER A 210 1.39 -22.44 4.11
N ARG A 211 0.54 -23.33 4.60
CA ARG A 211 -0.01 -23.27 5.97
C ARG A 211 0.78 -24.10 6.96
N LEU A 212 1.75 -24.88 6.51
CA LEU A 212 2.57 -25.79 7.33
C LEU A 212 1.72 -26.66 8.27
N GLU A 213 0.61 -27.22 7.75
CA GLU A 213 -0.38 -27.96 8.55
C GLU A 213 0.18 -29.25 9.16
N HIS A 214 1.26 -29.80 8.59
CA HIS A 214 2.00 -30.95 9.12
C HIS A 214 2.69 -30.64 10.45
N ILE A 215 2.97 -29.38 10.78
CA ILE A 215 3.48 -28.98 12.08
C ILE A 215 2.31 -28.93 13.07
N SER A 216 2.14 -29.97 13.86
CA SER A 216 1.02 -30.12 14.79
C SER A 216 1.03 -29.07 15.90
N ASN A 217 2.20 -28.71 16.43
CA ASN A 217 2.32 -27.68 17.45
C ASN A 217 2.04 -26.29 16.88
N GLN A 218 0.94 -25.67 17.31
CA GLN A 218 0.49 -24.39 16.80
C GLN A 218 1.49 -23.24 16.99
N ALA A 219 2.22 -23.21 18.11
CA ALA A 219 3.22 -22.19 18.37
C ALA A 219 4.44 -22.34 17.44
N SER A 220 4.90 -23.58 17.25
CA SER A 220 5.99 -23.89 16.31
C SER A 220 5.60 -23.57 14.87
N ARG A 221 4.38 -23.91 14.46
CA ARG A 221 3.85 -23.59 13.13
C ARG A 221 3.79 -22.09 12.89
N ARG A 222 3.29 -21.30 13.85
CA ARG A 222 3.27 -19.82 13.74
C ARG A 222 4.68 -19.23 13.62
N ARG A 223 5.65 -19.78 14.34
CA ARG A 223 7.07 -19.37 14.24
C ARG A 223 7.64 -19.72 12.88
N ALA A 224 7.41 -20.93 12.38
CA ALA A 224 7.88 -21.36 11.05
C ALA A 224 7.30 -20.48 9.94
N ILE A 225 6.00 -20.13 9.98
CA ILE A 225 5.37 -19.22 9.02
C ILE A 225 6.01 -17.81 9.09
N ALA A 226 6.28 -17.29 10.29
CA ALA A 226 6.94 -16.00 10.43
C ALA A 226 8.38 -16.04 9.88
N ASN A 227 9.14 -17.09 10.20
CA ASN A 227 10.49 -17.26 9.64
C ASN A 227 10.47 -17.40 8.10
N LEU A 228 9.48 -18.12 7.54
CA LEU A 228 9.32 -18.23 6.09
C LEU A 228 9.07 -16.86 5.44
N TYR A 229 8.19 -16.05 6.01
CA TYR A 229 7.91 -14.71 5.54
C TYR A 229 9.17 -13.83 5.53
N HIS A 230 9.88 -13.80 6.67
CA HIS A 230 11.09 -12.99 6.79
C HIS A 230 12.24 -13.50 5.91
N ALA A 231 12.43 -14.80 5.79
CA ALA A 231 13.45 -15.38 4.93
C ALA A 231 13.20 -15.04 3.44
N CYS A 232 11.95 -15.09 2.98
CA CYS A 232 11.58 -14.68 1.63
C CYS A 232 11.82 -13.19 1.40
N LEU A 233 11.35 -12.31 2.29
CA LEU A 233 11.57 -10.87 2.16
C LEU A 233 13.04 -10.50 2.28
N ARG A 234 13.81 -11.16 3.16
CA ARG A 234 15.27 -10.97 3.25
C ARG A 234 15.94 -11.25 1.90
N ARG A 235 15.53 -12.33 1.21
CA ARG A 235 16.05 -12.65 -0.12
C ARG A 235 15.70 -11.58 -1.15
N VAL A 236 14.46 -11.14 -1.17
CA VAL A 236 13.93 -10.15 -2.13
C VAL A 236 14.55 -8.77 -1.92
N LEU A 237 14.74 -8.35 -0.66
CA LEU A 237 15.21 -7.01 -0.30
C LEU A 237 16.73 -6.93 -0.07
N ALA A 238 17.46 -8.05 -0.12
CA ALA A 238 18.90 -8.10 0.11
C ALA A 238 19.72 -7.07 -0.70
N PRO A 239 19.41 -6.79 -1.99
CA PRO A 239 20.18 -5.80 -2.75
C PRO A 239 20.09 -4.37 -2.21
N LEU A 240 19.07 -4.04 -1.40
CA LEU A 240 18.96 -2.71 -0.76
C LEU A 240 20.07 -2.46 0.26
N LYS A 241 20.73 -3.50 0.79
CA LYS A 241 21.79 -3.36 1.78
C LYS A 241 22.97 -2.57 1.21
N SER A 242 23.58 -3.07 0.15
CA SER A 242 24.71 -2.42 -0.51
C SER A 242 24.30 -1.15 -1.26
N ALA A 243 23.21 -1.22 -2.04
CA ALA A 243 22.73 -0.06 -2.79
C ALA A 243 22.32 1.12 -1.88
N GLY A 244 21.76 0.84 -0.72
CA GLY A 244 21.38 1.87 0.25
C GLY A 244 22.58 2.47 0.98
N SER A 245 23.63 1.68 1.29
CA SER A 245 24.82 2.15 1.99
C SER A 245 25.78 2.90 1.05
N GLU A 246 26.09 2.33 -0.11
CA GLU A 246 27.12 2.84 -1.01
C GLU A 246 26.54 3.82 -2.04
N GLY A 247 25.27 3.69 -2.34
CA GLY A 247 24.60 4.38 -3.43
C GLY A 247 24.87 3.72 -4.79
N ILE A 248 23.96 3.94 -5.72
CA ILE A 248 24.06 3.46 -7.09
C ILE A 248 23.77 4.58 -8.07
N SER A 249 24.40 4.56 -9.24
CA SER A 249 24.07 5.50 -10.32
C SER A 249 22.72 5.13 -10.93
N MET A 250 21.79 6.07 -10.96
CA MET A 250 20.47 5.91 -11.58
C MET A 250 20.18 7.11 -12.49
N CYS A 251 19.60 6.80 -13.66
CA CYS A 251 19.09 7.79 -14.60
C CYS A 251 17.60 8.03 -14.32
N SER A 252 17.21 9.25 -14.05
CA SER A 252 15.80 9.64 -13.95
C SER A 252 15.17 9.85 -15.32
N GLY A 253 13.83 9.91 -15.39
CA GLY A 253 13.11 10.02 -16.66
C GLY A 253 13.43 11.28 -17.47
N ASP A 254 14.04 12.30 -16.86
CA ASP A 254 14.58 13.52 -17.49
C ASP A 254 15.98 13.34 -18.11
N GLY A 255 16.56 12.13 -18.00
CA GLY A 255 17.90 11.81 -18.50
C GLY A 255 19.05 12.17 -17.54
N ALA A 256 18.78 12.77 -16.38
CA ALA A 256 19.82 13.13 -15.43
C ALA A 256 20.27 11.93 -14.59
N HIS A 257 21.60 11.77 -14.47
CA HIS A 257 22.22 10.75 -13.62
C HIS A 257 22.47 11.29 -12.22
N ARG A 258 22.04 10.51 -11.22
CA ARG A 258 22.24 10.84 -9.79
C ARG A 258 22.78 9.63 -9.04
N ARG A 259 23.59 9.86 -8.00
CA ARG A 259 23.92 8.82 -7.02
C ARG A 259 22.74 8.68 -6.07
N CYS A 260 22.04 7.57 -6.19
CA CYS A 260 20.81 7.30 -5.48
C CYS A 260 21.01 6.23 -4.40
N HIS A 261 20.39 6.45 -3.25
CA HIS A 261 20.36 5.55 -2.11
C HIS A 261 18.93 5.04 -1.91
N PRO A 262 18.59 3.84 -2.42
CA PRO A 262 17.28 3.24 -2.18
C PRO A 262 17.19 2.74 -0.73
N LEU A 263 16.46 3.46 0.12
CA LEU A 263 16.33 3.19 1.54
C LEU A 263 14.92 2.74 1.90
N PHE A 264 14.81 1.66 2.69
CA PHE A 264 13.54 1.19 3.20
C PHE A 264 12.92 2.23 4.14
N ALA A 265 11.84 2.85 3.68
CA ALA A 265 11.18 3.97 4.36
C ALA A 265 9.96 3.52 5.15
N SER A 266 9.01 2.84 4.50
CA SER A 266 7.77 2.43 5.14
C SER A 266 7.26 1.07 4.65
N PHE A 267 6.54 0.42 5.56
CA PHE A 267 5.79 -0.81 5.31
C PHE A 267 4.31 -0.54 5.51
N VAL A 268 3.53 -0.87 4.49
CA VAL A 268 2.07 -0.68 4.44
C VAL A 268 1.39 -2.03 4.52
N GLY A 269 0.57 -2.23 5.54
CA GLY A 269 -0.15 -3.48 5.74
C GLY A 269 -1.19 -3.34 6.85
N ASP A 270 -2.12 -4.28 6.92
CA ASP A 270 -3.10 -4.38 8.00
C ASP A 270 -2.45 -4.81 9.33
N TYR A 271 -3.19 -4.80 10.42
CA TYR A 271 -2.65 -5.14 11.74
C TYR A 271 -1.99 -6.54 11.82
N PRO A 272 -2.57 -7.63 11.30
CA PRO A 272 -1.90 -8.93 11.20
C PRO A 272 -0.56 -8.89 10.44
N GLU A 273 -0.49 -8.19 9.30
CA GLU A 273 0.73 -8.02 8.53
C GLU A 273 1.79 -7.20 9.28
N GLN A 274 1.36 -6.14 9.97
CA GLN A 274 2.25 -5.34 10.82
C GLN A 274 2.88 -6.17 11.93
N LEU A 275 2.10 -7.05 12.60
CA LEU A 275 2.61 -7.97 13.62
C LEU A 275 3.52 -9.06 13.06
N LEU A 276 3.29 -9.49 11.82
CA LEU A 276 4.14 -10.44 11.13
C LEU A 276 5.48 -9.79 10.78
N THR A 277 5.43 -8.60 10.19
CA THR A 277 6.58 -7.81 9.74
C THR A 277 7.49 -7.38 10.89
N THR A 278 6.93 -6.96 12.02
CA THR A 278 7.71 -6.54 13.20
C THR A 278 8.13 -7.69 14.11
N GLY A 279 7.50 -8.85 13.96
CA GLY A 279 7.68 -9.97 14.88
C GLY A 279 6.98 -9.82 16.23
N VAL A 280 6.21 -8.76 16.46
CA VAL A 280 5.52 -8.48 17.73
C VAL A 280 4.39 -9.49 17.96
N LYS A 281 4.05 -9.73 19.22
CA LYS A 281 3.01 -10.69 19.63
C LYS A 281 1.61 -10.12 19.36
N PHE A 282 0.68 -11.02 19.11
CA PHE A 282 -0.73 -10.65 18.91
C PHE A 282 -1.31 -10.01 20.19
N GLY A 283 -2.09 -8.94 20.00
CA GLY A 283 -2.68 -8.15 21.09
C GLY A 283 -1.82 -6.96 21.52
N GLU A 284 -0.55 -6.91 21.14
CA GLU A 284 0.37 -5.82 21.43
C GLU A 284 0.44 -4.79 20.29
N CYS A 285 1.03 -3.63 20.58
CA CYS A 285 1.28 -2.61 19.56
C CYS A 285 2.56 -2.96 18.76
N PRO A 286 2.51 -2.97 17.40
CA PRO A 286 3.70 -3.20 16.59
C PRO A 286 4.72 -2.05 16.63
N LYS A 287 4.36 -0.88 17.19
CA LYS A 287 5.20 0.33 17.22
C LYS A 287 5.81 0.62 18.58
N CYS A 288 5.09 0.41 19.66
CA CYS A 288 5.46 0.86 20.99
C CYS A 288 5.35 -0.24 22.04
N ASP A 289 5.77 0.08 23.25
CA ASP A 289 5.92 -0.81 24.39
C ASP A 289 4.65 -0.99 25.24
N VAL A 290 3.52 -0.35 24.87
CA VAL A 290 2.26 -0.45 25.62
C VAL A 290 1.81 -1.89 25.71
N GLU A 291 1.52 -2.33 26.96
CA GLU A 291 1.00 -3.66 27.22
C GLU A 291 -0.43 -3.84 26.68
N ALA A 292 -0.79 -5.05 26.31
CA ALA A 292 -2.10 -5.36 25.74
C ALA A 292 -3.28 -4.93 26.65
N LYS A 293 -3.09 -4.98 27.98
CA LYS A 293 -4.11 -4.56 28.96
C LYS A 293 -4.34 -3.05 29.01
N ASP A 294 -3.39 -2.24 28.51
CA ASP A 294 -3.40 -0.77 28.56
C ASP A 294 -3.66 -0.12 27.18
N THR A 295 -3.89 -0.93 26.14
CA THR A 295 -4.17 -0.45 24.79
C THR A 295 -5.46 0.38 24.67
N GLY A 296 -6.33 0.33 25.66
CA GLY A 296 -7.54 1.16 25.76
C GLY A 296 -7.34 2.52 26.44
N SER A 297 -6.17 2.76 27.04
CA SER A 297 -5.85 4.00 27.74
C SER A 297 -5.35 5.09 26.78
N ASN A 298 -5.71 6.35 27.03
CA ASN A 298 -5.13 7.51 26.37
C ASN A 298 -4.06 8.20 27.21
N THR A 299 -4.03 7.93 28.51
CA THR A 299 -3.12 8.58 29.47
C THR A 299 -1.86 7.77 29.75
N THR A 300 -1.85 6.46 29.46
CA THR A 300 -0.65 5.63 29.64
C THR A 300 0.44 6.12 28.68
N PRO A 301 1.60 6.56 29.19
CA PRO A 301 2.71 6.95 28.34
C PRO A 301 3.22 5.74 27.56
N PHE A 302 3.80 5.99 26.40
CA PHE A 302 4.40 4.94 25.58
C PHE A 302 5.71 5.44 24.95
N HIS A 303 6.61 4.50 24.70
CA HIS A 303 7.83 4.73 23.93
C HIS A 303 7.82 3.84 22.70
N LEU A 304 8.36 4.33 21.60
CA LEU A 304 8.59 3.46 20.45
C LEU A 304 9.55 2.35 20.84
N ARG A 305 9.29 1.13 20.36
CA ARG A 305 10.16 -0.03 20.62
C ARG A 305 11.59 0.30 20.23
N ASN A 306 12.53 -0.04 21.11
CA ASN A 306 13.94 0.20 20.89
C ASN A 306 14.51 -0.84 19.92
N LEU A 307 14.90 -0.40 18.73
CA LEU A 307 15.45 -1.28 17.71
C LEU A 307 16.74 -1.97 18.18
N ASN A 308 17.60 -1.27 18.90
CA ASN A 308 18.88 -1.85 19.35
C ASN A 308 18.67 -2.99 20.35
N GLU A 309 17.78 -2.83 21.32
CA GLU A 309 17.41 -3.92 22.25
C GLU A 309 16.85 -5.14 21.53
N VAL A 310 16.07 -4.91 20.46
CA VAL A 310 15.53 -5.99 19.63
C VAL A 310 16.64 -6.66 18.83
N LEU A 311 17.57 -5.90 18.25
CA LEU A 311 18.72 -6.46 17.51
C LEU A 311 19.65 -7.26 18.43
N ASP A 312 19.91 -6.79 19.65
CA ASP A 312 20.68 -7.50 20.67
C ASP A 312 20.00 -8.83 21.06
N ALA A 313 18.67 -8.81 21.20
CA ALA A 313 17.91 -10.03 21.46
C ALA A 313 17.94 -11.03 20.29
N LEU A 314 17.95 -10.55 19.04
CA LEU A 314 18.09 -11.38 17.85
C LEU A 314 19.51 -11.97 17.72
N ALA A 315 20.55 -11.22 18.08
CA ALA A 315 21.93 -11.69 18.10
C ALA A 315 22.18 -12.83 19.11
N ALA A 316 21.29 -12.99 20.11
CA ALA A 316 21.36 -14.13 21.03
C ALA A 316 21.11 -15.50 20.36
N PHE A 317 20.78 -15.55 19.07
CA PHE A 317 20.68 -16.77 18.28
C PHE A 317 21.97 -17.60 18.31
N ASP A 318 23.11 -16.95 18.28
CA ASP A 318 24.43 -17.60 18.34
C ASP A 318 24.71 -18.28 19.68
N ASN A 319 23.99 -17.88 20.75
CA ASN A 319 24.13 -18.45 22.10
C ASN A 319 23.24 -19.67 22.37
N GLY A 320 22.56 -20.16 21.34
CA GLY A 320 21.70 -21.34 21.37
C GLY A 320 20.21 -21.04 21.52
N ASN A 321 19.39 -22.01 21.10
CA ASN A 321 17.95 -21.82 20.90
C ASN A 321 17.18 -21.35 22.14
N LEU A 322 17.54 -21.84 23.36
CA LEU A 322 16.83 -21.45 24.57
C LEU A 322 17.16 -20.00 24.99
N ALA A 323 18.43 -19.58 24.86
CA ALA A 323 18.86 -18.21 25.11
C ALA A 323 18.16 -17.24 24.15
N PHE A 324 18.14 -17.58 22.86
CA PHE A 324 17.46 -16.82 21.82
C PHE A 324 15.97 -16.60 22.10
N VAL A 325 15.24 -17.70 22.40
CA VAL A 325 13.80 -17.61 22.69
C VAL A 325 13.52 -16.75 23.92
N ARG A 326 14.36 -16.86 24.97
CA ARG A 326 14.22 -16.03 26.19
C ARG A 326 14.52 -14.55 25.92
N ALA A 327 15.58 -14.25 25.19
CA ALA A 327 15.95 -12.87 24.81
C ALA A 327 14.87 -12.20 23.97
N CYS A 328 14.37 -12.89 22.94
CA CYS A 328 13.27 -12.37 22.11
C CYS A 328 11.98 -12.18 22.94
N ALA A 329 11.68 -13.08 23.87
CA ALA A 329 10.50 -12.94 24.73
C ALA A 329 10.61 -11.72 25.66
N ALA A 330 11.81 -11.43 26.19
CA ALA A 330 12.08 -10.26 27.01
C ALA A 330 11.97 -8.96 26.21
N ALA A 331 12.43 -8.96 24.96
CA ALA A 331 12.31 -7.82 24.02
C ALA A 331 10.90 -7.66 23.41
N GLY A 332 9.92 -8.51 23.81
CA GLY A 332 8.53 -8.42 23.36
C GLY A 332 8.29 -8.88 21.91
N ILE A 333 9.22 -9.65 21.33
CA ILE A 333 9.11 -10.16 19.95
C ILE A 333 9.10 -11.69 19.89
N LYS A 334 8.69 -12.21 18.73
CA LYS A 334 8.83 -13.63 18.38
C LYS A 334 10.28 -13.92 17.99
N PRO A 335 10.76 -15.15 18.23
CA PRO A 335 12.09 -15.56 17.79
C PRO A 335 12.11 -15.76 16.27
N ILE A 336 12.51 -14.72 15.55
CA ILE A 336 12.65 -14.69 14.10
C ILE A 336 14.14 -14.73 13.77
N ILE A 337 14.54 -15.71 12.99
CA ILE A 337 15.93 -15.86 12.58
C ILE A 337 16.19 -14.88 11.43
N HIS A 338 17.05 -13.90 11.67
CA HIS A 338 17.45 -12.89 10.71
C HIS A 338 16.29 -12.21 9.99
N PRO A 339 15.47 -11.37 10.66
CA PRO A 339 14.39 -10.66 10.01
C PRO A 339 14.92 -9.76 8.88
N PHE A 340 14.12 -9.56 7.83
CA PHE A 340 14.56 -8.91 6.60
C PHE A 340 15.06 -7.47 6.80
N TRP A 341 14.62 -6.81 7.84
CA TRP A 341 14.98 -5.41 8.17
C TRP A 341 16.24 -5.28 9.05
N GLU A 342 16.80 -6.38 9.53
CA GLU A 342 17.95 -6.41 10.46
C GLU A 342 19.16 -5.66 9.93
N ASP A 343 19.49 -5.83 8.64
CA ASP A 343 20.67 -5.31 8.00
C ASP A 343 20.41 -4.12 7.05
N LEU A 344 19.18 -3.64 6.94
CA LEU A 344 18.86 -2.58 6.00
C LEU A 344 19.37 -1.23 6.53
N PRO A 345 20.12 -0.46 5.72
CA PRO A 345 20.71 0.80 6.17
C PRO A 345 19.61 1.82 6.52
N PHE A 346 19.81 2.55 7.61
CA PHE A 346 18.90 3.57 8.15
C PHE A 346 17.46 3.07 8.46
N ALA A 347 17.22 1.77 8.37
CA ALA A 347 15.89 1.20 8.64
C ALA A 347 15.61 1.12 10.14
N ASN A 348 14.40 1.48 10.52
CA ASN A 348 13.84 1.17 11.85
C ASN A 348 12.41 0.66 11.62
N ILE A 349 12.23 -0.66 11.74
CA ILE A 349 10.96 -1.30 11.41
C ILE A 349 9.80 -0.77 12.26
N PHE A 350 10.01 -0.45 13.54
CA PHE A 350 8.97 0.06 14.43
C PHE A 350 8.54 1.49 14.09
N ARG A 351 9.41 2.26 13.42
CA ARG A 351 9.08 3.56 12.83
C ARG A 351 8.48 3.43 11.43
N ALA A 352 8.91 2.42 10.67
CA ALA A 352 8.49 2.21 9.28
C ALA A 352 7.05 1.70 9.13
N ILE A 353 6.49 1.02 10.15
CA ILE A 353 5.09 0.57 10.12
C ILE A 353 4.15 1.78 10.08
N THR A 354 3.24 1.82 9.11
CA THR A 354 2.30 2.93 8.94
C THR A 354 0.89 2.57 9.42
N PRO A 355 0.09 3.56 9.88
CA PRO A 355 -1.32 3.33 10.16
C PRO A 355 -2.09 2.98 8.88
N ASP A 356 -3.23 2.33 9.05
CA ASP A 356 -4.09 1.92 7.94
C ASP A 356 -5.51 2.44 8.12
N VAL A 357 -5.91 3.37 7.27
CA VAL A 357 -7.24 3.98 7.32
C VAL A 357 -8.34 2.95 7.07
N LEU A 358 -8.13 2.04 6.10
CA LEU A 358 -9.16 1.06 5.72
C LEU A 358 -9.42 0.05 6.85
N HIS A 359 -8.38 -0.66 7.32
CA HIS A 359 -8.56 -1.76 8.29
C HIS A 359 -8.52 -1.33 9.75
N GLN A 360 -7.84 -0.23 10.09
CA GLN A 360 -7.83 0.27 11.46
C GLN A 360 -9.02 1.17 11.74
N LEU A 361 -9.32 2.14 10.87
CA LEU A 361 -10.41 3.08 11.10
C LEU A 361 -11.75 2.51 10.60
N TYR A 362 -11.94 2.32 9.28
CA TYR A 362 -13.25 1.91 8.75
C TYR A 362 -13.66 0.50 9.16
N GLN A 363 -12.87 -0.52 8.81
CA GLN A 363 -13.16 -1.92 9.14
C GLN A 363 -12.74 -2.31 10.57
N GLY A 364 -12.24 -1.36 11.32
CA GLY A 364 -11.86 -1.51 12.71
C GLY A 364 -12.75 -0.68 13.63
N LEU A 365 -12.34 0.55 13.93
CA LEU A 365 -13.00 1.39 14.95
C LEU A 365 -14.45 1.72 14.58
N ILE A 366 -14.70 2.13 13.33
CA ILE A 366 -16.05 2.46 12.86
C ILE A 366 -16.97 1.23 12.88
N LYS A 367 -16.47 0.08 12.45
CA LYS A 367 -17.23 -1.18 12.54
C LYS A 367 -17.63 -1.49 13.97
N HIS A 368 -16.71 -1.33 14.93
CA HIS A 368 -17.02 -1.50 16.35
C HIS A 368 -18.01 -0.46 16.84
N LEU A 369 -17.81 0.81 16.49
CA LEU A 369 -18.72 1.90 16.85
C LEU A 369 -20.16 1.62 16.39
N LEU A 370 -20.35 1.19 15.14
CA LEU A 370 -21.67 0.87 14.60
C LEU A 370 -22.34 -0.31 15.36
N ALA A 371 -21.57 -1.33 15.73
CA ALA A 371 -22.07 -2.42 16.55
C ALA A 371 -22.50 -1.91 17.94
N TRP A 372 -21.68 -1.09 18.61
CA TRP A 372 -22.01 -0.52 19.91
C TRP A 372 -23.24 0.39 19.84
N LEU A 373 -23.38 1.18 18.77
CA LEU A 373 -24.56 2.03 18.56
C LEU A 373 -25.83 1.19 18.35
N SER A 374 -25.72 0.07 17.62
CA SER A 374 -26.85 -0.85 17.42
C SER A 374 -27.34 -1.45 18.74
N GLU A 375 -26.43 -1.74 19.67
CA GLU A 375 -26.77 -2.21 21.02
C GLU A 375 -27.32 -1.08 21.90
N ALA A 376 -26.69 0.12 21.86
CA ALA A 376 -27.07 1.25 22.69
C ALA A 376 -28.45 1.84 22.33
N CYS A 377 -28.71 1.94 21.03
CA CYS A 377 -29.86 2.69 20.49
C CYS A 377 -30.99 1.78 19.97
N GLY A 378 -30.72 0.47 19.87
CA GLY A 378 -31.62 -0.49 19.27
C GLY A 378 -31.53 -0.56 17.74
N ALA A 379 -31.25 -1.73 17.20
CA ALA A 379 -31.07 -1.96 15.76
C ALA A 379 -32.30 -1.51 14.94
N ALA A 380 -33.49 -1.84 15.41
CA ALA A 380 -34.75 -1.51 14.72
C ALA A 380 -34.96 0.01 14.58
N GLU A 381 -34.61 0.78 15.62
CA GLU A 381 -34.74 2.24 15.61
C GLU A 381 -33.70 2.87 14.66
N ILE A 382 -32.45 2.42 14.68
CA ILE A 382 -31.43 2.87 13.74
C ILE A 382 -31.87 2.62 12.30
N ASP A 383 -32.34 1.40 11.99
CA ASP A 383 -32.79 1.05 10.65
C ASP A 383 -34.04 1.83 10.22
N ALA A 384 -34.97 2.09 11.16
CA ALA A 384 -36.14 2.91 10.88
C ALA A 384 -35.76 4.36 10.55
N ARG A 385 -34.75 4.92 11.24
CA ARG A 385 -34.24 6.27 10.98
C ARG A 385 -33.45 6.34 9.68
N CYS A 386 -32.65 5.32 9.35
CA CYS A 386 -31.96 5.22 8.06
C CYS A 386 -32.94 5.26 6.89
N ARG A 387 -34.09 4.57 7.01
CA ARG A 387 -35.12 4.55 5.96
C ARG A 387 -35.80 5.89 5.74
N ARG A 388 -35.79 6.78 6.72
CA ARG A 388 -36.38 8.14 6.65
C ARG A 388 -35.44 9.20 6.08
N LEU A 389 -34.17 8.86 5.87
CA LEU A 389 -33.20 9.80 5.27
C LEU A 389 -33.65 10.18 3.85
N PRO A 390 -33.60 11.49 3.51
CA PRO A 390 -33.90 11.93 2.17
C PRO A 390 -32.86 11.40 1.17
N PRO A 391 -33.23 11.18 -0.11
CA PRO A 391 -32.28 10.84 -1.15
C PRO A 391 -31.16 11.89 -1.26
N ASN A 392 -29.92 11.41 -1.39
CA ASN A 392 -28.74 12.24 -1.60
C ASN A 392 -27.88 11.63 -2.70
N HIS A 393 -27.41 12.46 -3.64
CA HIS A 393 -26.62 12.01 -4.80
C HIS A 393 -25.25 11.42 -4.41
N HIS A 394 -24.73 11.77 -3.24
CA HIS A 394 -23.40 11.36 -2.76
C HIS A 394 -23.44 10.26 -1.70
N ILE A 395 -24.64 9.82 -1.28
CA ILE A 395 -24.80 8.82 -0.24
C ILE A 395 -25.78 7.75 -0.74
N ARG A 396 -25.35 6.48 -0.65
CA ARG A 396 -26.22 5.35 -0.94
C ARG A 396 -27.45 5.38 -0.03
N LEU A 397 -28.62 5.17 -0.60
CA LEU A 397 -29.85 5.02 0.16
C LEU A 397 -29.92 3.61 0.77
N PHE A 398 -29.87 3.54 2.11
CA PHE A 398 -29.97 2.28 2.84
C PHE A 398 -31.43 1.93 3.17
N THR A 399 -32.19 1.52 2.16
CA THR A 399 -33.64 1.27 2.25
C THR A 399 -34.02 0.14 3.22
N LYS A 400 -33.09 -0.75 3.53
CA LYS A 400 -33.27 -1.82 4.52
C LYS A 400 -32.65 -1.51 5.88
N GLY A 401 -32.05 -0.31 6.02
CA GLY A 401 -31.23 0.03 7.19
C GLY A 401 -29.77 -0.39 7.04
N ILE A 402 -28.99 -0.26 8.11
CA ILE A 402 -27.54 -0.53 8.14
C ILE A 402 -27.15 -1.71 9.05
N THR A 403 -28.02 -2.09 10.00
CA THR A 403 -27.68 -3.06 11.04
C THR A 403 -27.65 -4.51 10.51
N CYS A 404 -28.40 -4.80 9.43
CA CYS A 404 -28.46 -6.10 8.78
C CYS A 404 -27.35 -6.30 7.72
N LEU A 405 -26.52 -5.30 7.46
CA LEU A 405 -25.47 -5.39 6.45
C LEU A 405 -24.38 -6.39 6.88
N SER A 406 -24.06 -7.32 6.00
CA SER A 406 -22.95 -8.24 6.15
C SER A 406 -21.81 -7.85 5.19
N ARG A 407 -20.55 -8.00 5.62
CA ARG A 407 -19.35 -7.70 4.81
C ARG A 407 -19.35 -6.27 4.25
N VAL A 408 -19.61 -5.30 5.13
CA VAL A 408 -19.62 -3.88 4.78
C VAL A 408 -18.25 -3.46 4.26
N SER A 409 -18.22 -2.88 3.07
CA SER A 409 -16.99 -2.35 2.44
C SER A 409 -16.52 -1.05 3.10
N GLY A 410 -15.26 -0.67 2.88
CA GLY A 410 -14.74 0.63 3.32
C GLY A 410 -15.56 1.80 2.81
N THR A 411 -15.98 1.76 1.54
CA THR A 411 -16.85 2.78 0.93
C THR A 411 -18.21 2.86 1.62
N GLU A 412 -18.83 1.73 1.96
CA GLU A 412 -20.12 1.73 2.68
C GLU A 412 -19.95 2.29 4.11
N HIS A 413 -18.88 1.92 4.83
CA HIS A 413 -18.57 2.54 6.12
C HIS A 413 -18.39 4.05 5.99
N ALA A 414 -17.65 4.53 4.98
CA ALA A 414 -17.46 5.97 4.75
C ALA A 414 -18.79 6.69 4.48
N GLN A 415 -19.72 6.08 3.77
CA GLN A 415 -21.05 6.65 3.55
C GLN A 415 -21.89 6.69 4.83
N ILE A 416 -21.85 5.61 5.63
CA ILE A 416 -22.56 5.55 6.91
C ILE A 416 -22.05 6.63 7.87
N CYS A 417 -20.75 6.86 7.94
CA CYS A 417 -20.14 7.89 8.79
C CYS A 417 -20.68 9.29 8.52
N ARG A 418 -21.12 9.59 7.29
CA ARG A 418 -21.63 10.92 6.91
C ARG A 418 -22.97 11.27 7.55
N PHE A 419 -23.75 10.29 7.98
CA PHE A 419 -25.09 10.52 8.51
C PHE A 419 -25.35 9.91 9.90
N ILE A 420 -24.49 9.01 10.39
CA ILE A 420 -24.74 8.26 11.61
C ILE A 420 -24.95 9.15 12.84
N LEU A 421 -24.22 10.26 12.95
CA LEU A 421 -24.37 11.20 14.05
C LEU A 421 -25.77 11.84 14.04
N GLY A 422 -26.28 12.23 12.86
CA GLY A 422 -27.62 12.78 12.71
C GLY A 422 -28.73 11.79 13.05
N ILE A 423 -28.50 10.50 12.81
CA ILE A 423 -29.48 9.44 13.15
C ILE A 423 -29.64 9.29 14.67
N ILE A 424 -28.57 9.47 15.44
CA ILE A 424 -28.57 9.17 16.87
C ILE A 424 -28.82 10.40 17.76
N ILE A 425 -28.97 11.60 17.18
CA ILE A 425 -28.92 12.89 17.92
C ILE A 425 -29.94 13.02 19.04
N ASP A 426 -31.16 12.49 18.86
CA ASP A 426 -32.28 12.56 19.77
C ASP A 426 -32.71 11.21 20.34
N ILE A 427 -31.87 10.19 20.21
CA ILE A 427 -32.16 8.86 20.76
C ILE A 427 -32.13 8.89 22.28
N ARG A 428 -33.18 8.34 22.89
CA ARG A 428 -33.24 8.11 24.33
C ARG A 428 -32.47 6.84 24.69
N LEU A 429 -31.55 6.97 25.63
CA LEU A 429 -30.80 5.84 26.15
C LEU A 429 -31.56 5.13 27.28
N PRO A 430 -31.33 3.83 27.51
CA PRO A 430 -31.86 3.11 28.65
C PRO A 430 -31.34 3.71 29.97
N ASN A 431 -32.01 3.39 31.08
CA ASN A 431 -31.65 3.83 32.44
C ASN A 431 -31.56 5.36 32.62
N ASN A 432 -32.29 6.14 31.82
CA ASN A 432 -32.28 7.62 31.83
C ASN A 432 -30.87 8.23 31.66
N LEU A 433 -29.93 7.52 31.05
CA LEU A 433 -28.60 8.03 30.75
C LEU A 433 -28.70 9.17 29.73
N HIS A 434 -27.95 10.24 29.99
CA HIS A 434 -27.93 11.41 29.10
C HIS A 434 -27.16 11.09 27.80
N SER A 435 -27.83 11.29 26.65
CA SER A 435 -27.27 10.98 25.33
C SER A 435 -26.07 11.86 24.94
N GLY A 436 -25.83 12.98 25.60
CA GLY A 436 -24.74 13.90 25.28
C GLY A 436 -23.34 13.28 25.32
N ARG A 437 -23.09 12.35 26.26
CA ARG A 437 -21.79 11.61 26.28
C ARG A 437 -21.66 10.68 25.09
N LEU A 438 -22.73 9.98 24.71
CA LEU A 438 -22.73 9.13 23.53
C LEU A 438 -22.44 9.96 22.27
N LEU A 439 -23.13 11.09 22.12
CA LEU A 439 -22.93 11.99 20.97
C LEU A 439 -21.50 12.53 20.90
N ARG A 440 -20.92 12.94 22.04
CA ARG A 440 -19.51 13.40 22.08
C ARG A 440 -18.53 12.29 21.74
N ALA A 441 -18.73 11.06 22.23
CA ALA A 441 -17.90 9.92 21.88
C ALA A 441 -17.97 9.62 20.39
N VAL A 442 -19.18 9.56 19.80
CA VAL A 442 -19.35 9.32 18.36
C VAL A 442 -18.73 10.45 17.54
N ARG A 443 -18.97 11.71 17.91
CA ARG A 443 -18.40 12.87 17.24
C ARG A 443 -16.87 12.83 17.28
N GLY A 444 -16.26 12.62 18.44
CA GLY A 444 -14.80 12.57 18.58
C GLY A 444 -14.18 11.54 17.65
N LEU A 445 -14.77 10.33 17.55
CA LEU A 445 -14.24 9.31 16.65
C LEU A 445 -14.46 9.63 15.16
N LEU A 446 -15.57 10.27 14.81
CA LEU A 446 -15.83 10.71 13.43
C LEU A 446 -14.94 11.91 13.04
N ASP A 447 -14.76 12.88 13.93
CA ASP A 447 -13.86 14.01 13.70
C ASP A 447 -12.42 13.51 13.50
N PHE A 448 -11.96 12.57 14.36
CA PHE A 448 -10.67 11.90 14.17
C PHE A 448 -10.56 11.20 12.81
N LEU A 449 -11.59 10.44 12.40
CA LEU A 449 -11.61 9.75 11.11
C LEU A 449 -11.47 10.72 9.93
N TYR A 450 -12.19 11.85 9.97
CA TYR A 450 -12.14 12.84 8.88
C TYR A 450 -10.83 13.62 8.88
N LEU A 451 -10.34 14.04 10.04
CA LEU A 451 -9.06 14.70 10.17
C LEU A 451 -7.91 13.81 9.72
N ALA A 452 -7.90 12.53 10.11
CA ALA A 452 -6.86 11.57 9.68
C ALA A 452 -6.73 11.42 8.15
N GLN A 453 -7.73 11.85 7.38
CA GLN A 453 -7.77 11.77 5.92
C GLN A 453 -7.57 13.12 5.23
N TYR A 454 -7.17 14.16 5.96
CA TYR A 454 -6.88 15.44 5.36
C TYR A 454 -5.72 15.32 4.34
N PRO A 455 -5.84 15.96 3.16
CA PRO A 455 -4.82 15.89 2.11
C PRO A 455 -3.55 16.70 2.47
N CYS A 456 -3.64 17.56 3.47
CA CYS A 456 -2.55 18.35 4.03
C CYS A 456 -2.81 18.62 5.49
N HIS A 457 -1.82 18.44 6.34
CA HIS A 457 -1.87 18.79 7.76
C HIS A 457 -0.95 19.97 8.08
N SER A 458 -1.43 20.85 8.94
CA SER A 458 -0.62 21.81 9.68
C SER A 458 -0.39 21.31 11.12
N SER A 459 0.48 21.97 11.87
CA SER A 459 0.62 21.72 13.31
C SER A 459 -0.72 21.88 14.06
N GLU A 460 -1.56 22.82 13.64
CA GLU A 460 -2.89 23.06 14.23
C GLU A 460 -3.86 21.91 13.95
N THR A 461 -3.92 21.44 12.68
CA THR A 461 -4.81 20.32 12.31
C THR A 461 -4.35 19.00 12.92
N LEU A 462 -3.06 18.84 13.20
CA LEU A 462 -2.54 17.69 13.95
C LEU A 462 -2.95 17.77 15.43
N HIS A 463 -2.97 18.97 16.02
CA HIS A 463 -3.50 19.17 17.36
C HIS A 463 -5.00 18.85 17.43
N SER A 464 -5.78 19.33 16.44
CA SER A 464 -7.20 19.00 16.34
C SER A 464 -7.46 17.49 16.16
N LEU A 465 -6.54 16.78 15.50
CA LEU A 465 -6.61 15.31 15.41
C LEU A 465 -6.47 14.65 16.78
N ASP A 466 -5.53 15.12 17.60
CA ASP A 466 -5.34 14.60 18.96
C ASP A 466 -6.54 14.96 19.85
N GLU A 467 -7.04 16.20 19.79
CA GLU A 467 -8.24 16.64 20.54
C GLU A 467 -9.47 15.80 20.19
N ALA A 468 -9.67 15.45 18.92
CA ALA A 468 -10.78 14.59 18.49
C ALA A 468 -10.69 13.19 19.12
N LEU A 469 -9.47 12.63 19.20
CA LEU A 469 -9.24 11.34 19.85
C LEU A 469 -9.46 11.44 21.37
N ASP A 470 -9.00 12.52 21.99
CA ASP A 470 -9.23 12.80 23.42
C ASP A 470 -10.71 12.92 23.74
N LEU A 471 -11.48 13.63 22.91
CA LEU A 471 -12.94 13.74 23.06
C LEU A 471 -13.62 12.36 23.05
N PHE A 472 -13.18 11.44 22.21
CA PHE A 472 -13.65 10.05 22.24
C PHE A 472 -13.28 9.37 23.57
N HIS A 473 -12.02 9.46 23.97
CA HIS A 473 -11.51 8.81 25.17
C HIS A 473 -12.18 9.29 26.46
N GLU A 474 -12.48 10.58 26.58
CA GLU A 474 -13.19 11.17 27.72
C GLU A 474 -14.65 10.69 27.84
N ASN A 475 -15.26 10.34 26.72
CA ASN A 475 -16.68 10.02 26.67
C ASN A 475 -17.00 8.54 26.39
N LYS A 476 -16.02 7.71 25.99
CA LYS A 476 -16.21 6.30 25.59
C LYS A 476 -16.81 5.40 26.68
N ASP A 477 -16.61 5.76 27.96
CA ASP A 477 -17.09 4.94 29.10
C ASP A 477 -18.61 4.90 29.18
N ILE A 478 -19.33 5.73 28.39
CA ILE A 478 -20.78 5.57 28.21
C ILE A 478 -21.15 4.15 27.74
N PHE A 479 -20.31 3.53 26.90
CA PHE A 479 -20.54 2.17 26.42
C PHE A 479 -20.31 1.11 27.52
N ILE A 480 -19.45 1.40 28.53
CA ILE A 480 -19.32 0.57 29.72
C ILE A 480 -20.54 0.73 30.62
N GLN A 481 -21.01 1.98 30.84
CA GLN A 481 -22.19 2.27 31.63
C GLN A 481 -23.47 1.64 31.06
N LEU A 482 -23.54 1.51 29.73
CA LEU A 482 -24.61 0.81 29.02
C LEU A 482 -24.45 -0.73 29.05
N GLY A 483 -23.39 -1.26 29.62
CA GLY A 483 -23.12 -2.71 29.66
C GLY A 483 -22.67 -3.33 28.33
N ILE A 484 -22.35 -2.50 27.31
CA ILE A 484 -21.98 -2.93 25.95
C ILE A 484 -20.52 -3.39 25.91
N ARG A 485 -19.66 -2.77 26.74
CA ARG A 485 -18.24 -3.06 26.82
C ARG A 485 -17.80 -3.24 28.25
N ASN A 486 -16.83 -4.14 28.47
CA ASN A 486 -16.15 -4.27 29.76
C ASN A 486 -14.85 -3.45 29.82
N ASN A 487 -14.23 -3.20 28.68
CA ASN A 487 -13.01 -2.38 28.54
C ASN A 487 -12.85 -1.93 27.07
N PHE A 488 -11.84 -1.10 26.83
CA PHE A 488 -11.47 -0.61 25.50
C PHE A 488 -10.08 -1.08 25.05
N ASN A 489 -9.58 -2.20 25.56
CA ASN A 489 -8.28 -2.75 25.19
C ASN A 489 -8.32 -3.31 23.77
N LEU A 490 -8.28 -2.39 22.80
CA LEU A 490 -8.32 -2.65 21.37
C LEU A 490 -7.03 -2.13 20.74
N PRO A 491 -6.18 -3.00 20.18
CA PRO A 491 -4.95 -2.56 19.51
C PRO A 491 -5.19 -1.52 18.41
N LYS A 492 -6.34 -1.61 17.71
CA LYS A 492 -6.73 -0.62 16.69
C LYS A 492 -7.06 0.76 17.27
N LEU A 493 -7.62 0.81 18.48
CA LEU A 493 -7.85 2.08 19.18
C LEU A 493 -6.52 2.69 19.64
N HIS A 494 -5.65 1.88 20.22
CA HIS A 494 -4.31 2.33 20.58
C HIS A 494 -3.53 2.85 19.36
N ALA A 495 -3.64 2.18 18.21
CA ALA A 495 -2.95 2.59 16.98
C ALA A 495 -3.35 4.01 16.51
N ALA A 496 -4.55 4.51 16.87
CA ALA A 496 -4.98 5.87 16.57
C ALA A 496 -4.04 6.93 17.18
N ARG A 497 -3.42 6.65 18.34
CA ARG A 497 -2.44 7.53 19.01
C ARG A 497 -1.15 7.74 18.22
N HIS A 498 -0.89 6.93 17.20
CA HIS A 498 0.32 7.02 16.38
C HIS A 498 0.13 7.84 15.08
N TYR A 499 -1.10 8.23 14.72
CA TYR A 499 -1.39 8.93 13.47
C TYR A 499 -0.64 10.26 13.38
N HIS A 500 -0.68 11.09 14.43
CA HIS A 500 0.04 12.36 14.49
C HIS A 500 1.53 12.16 14.15
N LEU A 501 2.22 11.28 14.88
CA LEU A 501 3.63 11.00 14.64
C LEU A 501 3.90 10.52 13.21
N MET A 502 3.05 9.64 12.68
CA MET A 502 3.25 9.07 11.35
C MET A 502 3.03 10.08 10.23
N ILE A 503 2.06 10.97 10.40
CA ILE A 503 1.83 12.09 9.47
C ILE A 503 3.04 13.03 9.47
N MET A 504 3.60 13.34 10.63
CA MET A 504 4.84 14.12 10.69
C MET A 504 6.02 13.41 10.03
N LEU A 505 6.11 12.08 10.12
CA LEU A 505 7.24 11.34 9.56
C LEU A 505 7.14 11.17 8.04
N PHE A 506 5.96 10.83 7.53
CA PHE A 506 5.79 10.36 6.14
C PHE A 506 4.78 11.16 5.31
N GLY A 507 4.26 12.25 5.83
CA GLY A 507 3.15 12.98 5.22
C GLY A 507 1.80 12.35 5.55
N THR A 508 0.75 12.81 4.88
CA THR A 508 -0.64 12.38 5.15
C THR A 508 -0.88 10.91 4.84
N THR A 509 -1.96 10.35 5.38
CA THR A 509 -2.31 8.93 5.28
C THR A 509 -2.47 8.42 3.85
N ASP A 510 -2.72 9.30 2.88
CA ASP A 510 -2.75 8.99 1.45
C ASP A 510 -1.42 8.41 0.93
N ASN A 511 -0.30 8.67 1.64
CA ASN A 511 1.01 8.16 1.25
C ASN A 511 1.15 6.65 1.45
N TYR A 512 0.35 6.07 2.35
CA TYR A 512 0.51 4.70 2.82
C TYR A 512 -0.82 3.96 3.11
N ASN A 513 -1.89 4.27 2.40
CA ASN A 513 -3.19 3.61 2.56
C ASN A 513 -3.22 2.25 1.84
N THR A 514 -3.65 1.19 2.53
CA THR A 514 -3.78 -0.17 1.98
C THR A 514 -4.88 -0.28 0.90
N GLU A 515 -5.85 0.63 0.87
CA GLU A 515 -6.92 0.65 -0.12
C GLU A 515 -6.40 0.59 -1.56
N TYR A 516 -5.27 1.25 -1.84
CA TYR A 516 -4.66 1.25 -3.17
C TYR A 516 -4.05 -0.09 -3.52
N THR A 517 -3.37 -0.73 -2.56
CA THR A 517 -2.76 -2.05 -2.76
C THR A 517 -3.80 -3.16 -2.83
N GLU A 518 -4.91 -3.06 -2.07
CA GLU A 518 -6.05 -3.96 -2.23
C GLU A 518 -6.66 -3.90 -3.64
N ARG A 519 -6.74 -2.70 -4.22
CA ARG A 519 -7.20 -2.56 -5.61
C ARG A 519 -6.28 -3.30 -6.57
N LEU A 520 -4.96 -3.26 -6.34
CA LEU A 520 -3.98 -3.99 -7.16
C LEU A 520 -4.13 -5.51 -7.07
N HIS A 521 -4.69 -6.05 -5.98
CA HIS A 521 -4.98 -7.49 -5.89
C HIS A 521 -5.92 -7.97 -6.99
N ILE A 522 -6.83 -7.11 -7.47
CA ILE A 522 -7.73 -7.45 -8.56
C ILE A 522 -6.92 -7.67 -9.84
N ASP A 523 -6.13 -6.68 -10.22
CA ASP A 523 -5.45 -6.64 -11.51
C ASP A 523 -4.20 -7.55 -11.56
N LEU A 524 -3.52 -7.70 -10.43
CA LEU A 524 -2.20 -8.35 -10.36
C LEU A 524 -2.21 -9.72 -9.65
N ALA A 525 -3.30 -10.12 -9.00
CA ALA A 525 -3.41 -11.43 -8.39
C ALA A 525 -4.65 -12.19 -8.87
N LYS A 526 -5.86 -11.61 -8.74
CA LYS A 526 -7.11 -12.31 -9.07
C LYS A 526 -7.29 -12.50 -10.58
N ASP A 527 -7.03 -11.47 -11.38
CA ASP A 527 -7.12 -11.57 -12.84
C ASP A 527 -5.99 -12.45 -13.39
N ALA A 528 -4.76 -12.30 -12.86
CA ALA A 528 -3.65 -13.18 -13.22
C ALA A 528 -3.99 -14.66 -12.97
N TYR A 529 -4.57 -14.99 -11.80
CA TYR A 529 -4.97 -16.35 -11.46
C TYR A 529 -6.07 -16.89 -12.39
N ARG A 530 -7.07 -16.06 -12.75
CA ARG A 530 -8.16 -16.45 -13.66
C ARG A 530 -7.68 -16.86 -15.04
N THR A 531 -6.52 -16.40 -15.48
CA THR A 531 -5.94 -16.73 -16.79
C THR A 531 -5.12 -18.02 -16.79
N THR A 532 -4.96 -18.67 -15.63
CA THR A 532 -4.22 -19.92 -15.48
C THR A 532 -5.09 -21.16 -15.66
N ASN A 533 -4.46 -22.29 -15.91
CA ASN A 533 -5.12 -23.60 -15.89
C ASN A 533 -5.14 -24.24 -14.49
N HIS A 534 -4.79 -23.49 -13.45
CA HIS A 534 -4.70 -23.89 -12.05
C HIS A 534 -3.69 -25.01 -11.71
N LYS A 535 -2.72 -25.23 -12.62
CA LYS A 535 -1.55 -26.09 -12.40
C LYS A 535 -0.31 -25.21 -12.46
N ASP A 536 0.54 -25.26 -11.43
CA ASP A 536 1.70 -24.36 -11.30
C ASP A 536 1.32 -22.89 -11.58
N GLU A 537 0.28 -22.44 -10.92
CA GLU A 537 -0.40 -21.18 -11.18
C GLU A 537 0.55 -19.97 -11.19
N PHE A 538 1.54 -19.92 -10.29
CA PHE A 538 2.42 -18.76 -10.18
C PHE A 538 3.35 -18.58 -11.38
N VAL A 539 3.80 -19.67 -12.01
CA VAL A 539 4.57 -19.61 -13.25
C VAL A 539 3.74 -18.98 -14.38
N GLN A 540 2.47 -19.34 -14.47
CA GLN A 540 1.57 -18.81 -15.48
C GLN A 540 1.18 -17.36 -15.18
N MET A 541 0.91 -17.04 -13.91
CA MET A 541 0.58 -15.67 -13.45
C MET A 541 1.72 -14.70 -13.78
N THR A 542 2.96 -15.05 -13.46
CA THR A 542 4.14 -14.20 -13.71
C THR A 542 4.35 -13.95 -15.20
N ARG A 543 4.26 -14.98 -16.05
CA ARG A 543 4.36 -14.84 -17.51
C ARG A 543 3.25 -13.98 -18.10
N TRP A 544 2.01 -14.16 -17.61
CA TRP A 544 0.89 -13.35 -18.06
C TRP A 544 1.09 -11.87 -17.72
N LEU A 545 1.57 -11.58 -16.49
CA LEU A 545 1.86 -10.21 -16.06
C LEU A 545 2.98 -9.58 -16.88
N GLU A 546 4.06 -10.30 -17.16
CA GLU A 546 5.15 -9.81 -17.99
C GLU A 546 4.67 -9.42 -19.40
N ARG A 547 3.84 -10.27 -20.03
CA ARG A 547 3.25 -9.98 -21.34
C ARG A 547 2.31 -8.78 -21.30
N LYS A 548 1.47 -8.69 -20.27
CA LYS A 548 0.57 -7.54 -20.06
C LYS A 548 1.36 -6.23 -19.93
N GLU A 549 2.45 -6.25 -19.18
CA GLU A 549 3.32 -5.08 -18.98
C GLU A 549 4.03 -4.66 -20.27
N LYS A 550 4.49 -5.62 -21.08
CA LYS A 550 5.08 -5.36 -22.40
C LYS A 550 4.08 -4.67 -23.33
N ILE A 551 2.85 -5.18 -23.41
CA ILE A 551 1.77 -4.60 -24.23
C ILE A 551 1.40 -3.19 -23.75
N LEU A 552 1.28 -2.97 -22.43
CA LEU A 552 0.98 -1.64 -21.88
C LEU A 552 2.10 -0.64 -22.19
N ARG A 553 3.35 -1.08 -22.13
CA ARG A 553 4.49 -0.21 -22.48
C ARG A 553 4.51 0.11 -23.97
N HIS A 554 4.29 -0.89 -24.81
CA HIS A 554 4.21 -0.67 -26.25
C HIS A 554 3.03 0.24 -26.63
N GLN A 555 1.88 0.10 -25.97
CA GLN A 555 0.74 1.01 -26.13
C GLN A 555 1.12 2.47 -25.85
N LYS A 556 1.89 2.73 -24.80
CA LYS A 556 2.39 4.08 -24.49
C LYS A 556 3.30 4.60 -25.61
N TYR A 557 4.21 3.75 -26.09
CA TYR A 557 5.12 4.11 -27.20
C TYR A 557 4.37 4.42 -28.49
N VAL A 558 3.44 3.57 -28.92
CA VAL A 558 2.59 3.82 -30.09
C VAL A 558 1.79 5.13 -29.93
N GLY A 559 1.21 5.35 -28.75
CA GLY A 559 0.50 6.58 -28.43
C GLY A 559 1.38 7.84 -28.56
N TRP A 560 2.63 7.75 -28.08
CA TRP A 560 3.61 8.82 -28.22
C TRP A 560 4.00 9.09 -29.68
N CYS A 561 4.24 8.05 -30.47
CA CYS A 561 4.51 8.18 -31.92
C CYS A 561 3.34 8.84 -32.66
N LEU A 562 2.10 8.38 -32.38
CA LEU A 562 0.89 8.94 -33.01
C LEU A 562 0.62 10.40 -32.62
N ALA A 563 1.08 10.83 -31.46
CA ALA A 563 1.01 12.22 -31.00
C ALA A 563 2.11 13.11 -31.63
N GLY A 564 2.90 12.60 -32.58
CA GLY A 564 3.95 13.35 -33.29
C GLY A 564 5.24 13.46 -32.49
N GLY A 565 5.47 12.58 -31.50
CA GLY A 565 6.71 12.58 -30.73
C GLY A 565 6.94 13.90 -29.98
N LEU A 566 5.88 14.52 -29.47
CA LEU A 566 5.91 15.82 -28.81
C LEU A 566 7.09 15.87 -27.83
N GLN A 567 8.01 16.78 -28.08
CA GLN A 567 9.08 17.14 -27.16
C GLN A 567 8.43 17.52 -25.84
N PHE A 568 8.92 16.97 -24.76
CA PHE A 568 8.59 17.44 -23.43
C PHE A 568 8.92 18.93 -23.36
N GLU A 569 7.92 19.80 -23.38
CA GLU A 569 8.15 21.13 -22.86
C GLU A 569 8.53 20.98 -21.38
N PRO A 570 9.64 21.55 -20.94
CA PRO A 570 9.99 21.51 -19.53
C PRO A 570 8.83 22.12 -18.74
N TYR A 571 8.19 21.32 -17.93
CA TYR A 571 7.00 21.71 -17.19
C TYR A 571 7.43 22.67 -16.06
N HIS A 572 7.23 23.95 -16.27
CA HIS A 572 7.45 24.99 -15.26
C HIS A 572 6.23 25.23 -14.37
N SER A 573 5.14 24.51 -14.58
CA SER A 573 3.94 24.60 -13.74
C SER A 573 3.41 23.20 -13.38
N ARG A 574 2.98 23.06 -12.14
CA ARG A 574 2.33 21.83 -11.64
C ARG A 574 1.05 21.55 -12.43
N PRO A 575 0.62 20.27 -12.57
CA PRO A 575 -0.63 19.95 -13.25
C PRO A 575 -1.78 20.84 -12.74
N PRO A 576 -2.66 21.35 -13.61
CA PRO A 576 -3.77 22.21 -13.20
C PRO A 576 -4.60 21.63 -12.04
N ASP A 577 -4.85 20.32 -12.03
CA ASP A 577 -5.57 19.62 -10.96
C ASP A 577 -4.84 19.61 -9.61
N MET A 578 -3.50 19.58 -9.64
CA MET A 578 -2.70 19.60 -8.40
C MET A 578 -2.58 21.04 -7.88
N THR A 579 -2.44 22.01 -8.76
CA THR A 579 -2.41 23.44 -8.42
C THR A 579 -3.78 23.85 -7.86
N PHE A 580 -4.86 23.47 -8.53
CA PHE A 580 -6.23 23.80 -8.12
C PHE A 580 -6.60 23.18 -6.77
N ARG A 581 -6.25 21.92 -6.50
CA ARG A 581 -6.47 21.29 -5.18
C ARG A 581 -5.60 21.90 -4.08
N ARG A 582 -4.39 22.29 -4.38
CA ARG A 582 -3.52 23.04 -3.45
C ARG A 582 -4.07 24.43 -3.19
N GLU A 583 -4.50 25.15 -4.20
CA GLU A 583 -5.16 26.45 -4.05
C GLU A 583 -6.47 26.36 -3.26
N GLN A 584 -7.28 25.31 -3.44
CA GLN A 584 -8.47 25.11 -2.62
C GLN A 584 -8.17 24.77 -1.16
N VAL A 585 -7.10 24.05 -0.88
CA VAL A 585 -6.64 23.78 0.49
C VAL A 585 -5.95 25.02 1.07
N MET A 586 -5.23 25.79 0.24
CA MET A 586 -4.50 26.98 0.63
C MET A 586 -5.35 28.27 0.66
N THR A 587 -6.45 28.35 -0.08
CA THR A 587 -7.39 29.52 0.01
C THR A 587 -8.13 29.57 1.33
N LYS A 588 -8.09 28.51 2.11
CA LYS A 588 -8.52 28.53 3.53
C LYS A 588 -7.37 28.85 4.50
N HIS A 589 -6.12 28.85 4.02
CA HIS A 589 -4.92 29.15 4.80
C HIS A 589 -3.93 29.89 3.88
N PRO A 590 -3.20 30.90 4.36
CA PRO A 590 -2.27 31.67 3.54
C PRO A 590 -1.19 30.82 2.88
N THR A 591 -0.69 31.30 1.75
CA THR A 591 0.24 30.65 0.82
C THR A 591 1.41 29.94 1.50
N ALA A 592 1.55 28.63 1.23
CA ALA A 592 2.70 27.85 1.68
C ALA A 592 3.94 28.20 0.79
N LYS A 593 5.06 28.54 1.40
CA LYS A 593 6.36 28.63 0.75
C LYS A 593 7.13 27.33 0.91
N ALA A 594 7.77 26.86 -0.15
CA ALA A 594 8.75 25.80 -0.08
C ALA A 594 10.10 26.43 0.35
N VAL A 595 10.69 25.88 1.41
CA VAL A 595 12.04 26.25 1.86
C VAL A 595 12.94 25.04 1.60
N SER A 596 13.94 25.23 0.72
CA SER A 596 14.95 24.22 0.37
C SER A 596 15.92 23.95 1.51
#